data_264ba1628723c1dcf274dd08752e4610
#
_entry.id   264ba1628723c1dcf274dd08752e4610
#
_cell.length_a   1.000
_cell.length_b   1.000
_cell.length_c   1.000
_cell.angle_alpha   90.00
_cell.angle_beta   90.00
_cell.angle_gamma   90.00
#
_symmetry.space_group_name_H-M   'P 1'
#
loop_
_entity.id
_entity.type
_entity.pdbx_description
1 polymer ?
#
loop_
_entity_poly.entity_id
_entity_poly.type
_entity_poly.pdbx_seq_one_letter_code
_entity_poly.pdbx_strand_id
1 'polypeptide(L)' 'MKKRFFGIGWKSKIILKRATAYISINKLIVEGCNLEKGKELYSYLAQDEKSRKIIVTYLDGKKNTNKFK' A
#
# COMPACT_ATOMS: atom_id res chain seq x y z
N MET A 1 5.25 13.68 -7.16
CA MET A 1 3.91 13.12 -6.98
C MET A 1 3.21 13.79 -5.80
N LYS A 2 2.06 14.37 -6.05
CA LYS A 2 1.27 14.93 -4.97
C LYS A 2 0.49 13.83 -4.27
N LYS A 3 0.55 13.78 -2.96
CA LYS A 3 -0.21 12.85 -2.17
C LYS A 3 -1.36 13.56 -1.48
N ARG A 4 -2.47 12.89 -1.44
CA ARG A 4 -3.64 13.40 -0.74
C ARG A 4 -4.00 12.42 0.37
N PHE A 5 -3.91 12.88 1.61
CA PHE A 5 -4.24 12.04 2.76
C PHE A 5 -5.69 12.21 3.13
N PHE A 6 -6.35 11.09 3.41
CA PHE A 6 -7.75 11.10 3.79
C PHE A 6 -7.96 11.12 5.30
N GLY A 7 -6.89 11.39 6.05
CA GLY A 7 -7.00 11.48 7.49
C GLY A 7 -7.04 10.13 8.21
N ILE A 8 -6.79 9.06 7.50
CA ILE A 8 -6.74 7.73 8.09
C ILE A 8 -5.29 7.27 8.13
N GLY A 9 -4.76 7.09 9.33
CA GLY A 9 -3.43 6.57 9.50
C GLY A 9 -3.42 5.48 10.55
N TRP A 10 -2.44 4.60 10.50
CA TRP A 10 -2.32 3.56 11.51
C TRP A 10 -0.87 3.13 11.64
N LYS A 11 -0.61 2.48 12.75
CA LYS A 11 0.70 1.95 13.07
C LYS A 11 0.71 0.45 12.79
N SER A 12 1.77 -0.02 12.18
CA SER A 12 1.91 -1.42 11.84
C SER A 12 3.26 -1.93 12.32
N LYS A 13 3.30 -3.22 12.64
CA LYS A 13 4.55 -3.91 12.91
C LYS A 13 4.86 -4.83 11.75
N ILE A 14 6.15 -4.98 11.46
CA ILE A 14 6.56 -5.95 10.47
C ILE A 14 6.51 -7.34 11.10
N ILE A 15 5.79 -8.24 10.45
CA ILE A 15 5.68 -9.63 10.87
C ILE A 15 6.40 -10.48 9.83
N LEU A 16 7.37 -11.25 10.27
CA LEU A 16 8.14 -12.11 9.39
C LEU A 16 7.62 -13.54 9.49
N LYS A 17 7.29 -14.11 8.33
CA LYS A 17 6.92 -15.51 8.23
C LYS A 17 7.75 -16.12 7.11
N ARG A 18 8.64 -17.03 7.46
CA ARG A 18 9.55 -17.63 6.49
C ARG A 18 10.31 -16.53 5.76
N ALA A 19 10.20 -16.47 4.45
CA ALA A 19 10.91 -15.49 3.65
C ALA A 19 10.09 -14.25 3.34
N THR A 20 8.91 -14.11 3.94
CA THR A 20 7.99 -13.01 3.60
C THR A 20 7.75 -12.14 4.82
N ALA A 21 7.73 -10.83 4.60
CA ALA A 21 7.38 -9.86 5.62
C ALA A 21 5.99 -9.30 5.33
N TYR A 22 5.22 -9.09 6.38
CA TYR A 22 3.85 -8.58 6.29
C TYR A 22 3.68 -7.37 7.17
N ILE A 23 2.78 -6.48 6.76
CA ILE A 23 2.29 -5.41 7.63
C ILE A 23 0.78 -5.47 7.64
N SER A 24 0.17 -5.00 8.73
CA SER A 24 -1.29 -5.02 8.84
C SER A 24 -1.90 -3.82 8.11
N ILE A 25 -3.05 -4.05 7.51
CA ILE A 25 -3.84 -3.00 6.87
C ILE A 25 -5.05 -2.73 7.75
N ASN A 26 -5.34 -1.45 7.96
CA ASN A 26 -6.48 -1.03 8.75
C ASN A 26 -7.76 -1.67 8.21
N LYS A 27 -8.57 -2.23 9.12
CA LYS A 27 -9.80 -2.93 8.75
C LYS A 27 -10.76 -2.04 7.97
N LEU A 28 -10.80 -0.75 8.29
CA LEU A 28 -11.67 0.18 7.56
C LEU A 28 -11.28 0.28 6.08
N ILE A 29 -9.98 0.19 5.80
CA ILE A 29 -9.50 0.20 4.42
C ILE A 29 -9.89 -1.09 3.72
N VAL A 30 -9.77 -2.21 4.41
CA VAL A 30 -10.14 -3.52 3.85
C VAL A 30 -11.61 -3.51 3.45
N GLU A 31 -12.47 -3.02 4.33
CA GLU A 31 -13.91 -2.99 4.08
C GLU A 31 -14.30 -1.93 3.04
N GLY A 32 -13.73 -0.74 3.18
CA GLY A 32 -14.09 0.38 2.30
C GLY A 32 -13.60 0.23 0.87
N CYS A 33 -12.53 -0.52 0.67
CA CYS A 33 -11.94 -0.70 -0.66
C CYS A 33 -12.19 -2.10 -1.22
N ASN A 34 -13.05 -2.88 -0.57
CA ASN A 34 -13.41 -4.23 -1.02
C ASN A 34 -12.19 -5.13 -1.23
N LEU A 35 -11.30 -5.14 -0.26
CA LEU A 35 -10.11 -5.96 -0.33
C LEU A 35 -10.45 -7.38 0.13
N GLU A 36 -10.88 -8.19 -0.81
CA GLU A 36 -11.29 -9.55 -0.54
C GLU A 36 -10.09 -10.48 -0.51
N LYS A 37 -10.27 -11.61 0.17
CA LYS A 37 -9.24 -12.64 0.21
C LYS A 37 -8.92 -13.10 -1.21
N GLY A 38 -7.65 -13.15 -1.52
CA GLY A 38 -7.19 -13.57 -2.84
C GLY A 38 -7.13 -12.48 -3.89
N LYS A 39 -7.58 -11.27 -3.57
CA LYS A 39 -7.48 -10.16 -4.50
C LYS A 39 -6.01 -9.79 -4.68
N GLU A 40 -5.60 -9.66 -5.91
CA GLU A 40 -4.21 -9.30 -6.23
C GLU A 40 -4.08 -7.80 -6.38
N LEU A 41 -3.05 -7.25 -5.76
CA LEU A 41 -2.79 -5.82 -5.77
C LEU A 41 -1.37 -5.56 -6.28
N TYR A 42 -1.19 -4.43 -6.92
CA TYR A 42 0.11 -4.04 -7.43
C TYR A 42 0.75 -3.01 -6.50
N SER A 43 1.99 -3.26 -6.15
CA SER A 43 2.74 -2.39 -5.25
C SER A 43 4.04 -1.95 -5.89
N TYR A 44 4.47 -0.75 -5.54
CA TYR A 44 5.67 -0.16 -6.11
C TYR A 44 6.48 0.52 -5.01
N LEU A 45 7.80 0.39 -5.10
CA LEU A 45 8.67 1.16 -4.22
C LEU A 45 8.80 2.55 -4.80
N ALA A 46 8.57 3.56 -3.98
CA ALA A 46 8.61 4.94 -4.41
C ALA A 46 9.34 5.80 -3.38
N GLN A 47 9.46 7.07 -3.66
CA GLN A 47 10.10 8.02 -2.77
C GLN A 47 9.24 9.28 -2.74
N ASP A 48 9.02 9.82 -1.55
CA ASP A 48 8.21 11.03 -1.42
C ASP A 48 9.06 12.30 -1.59
N GLU A 49 8.43 13.46 -1.45
CA GLU A 49 9.11 14.74 -1.65
C GLU A 49 10.23 14.98 -0.64
N LYS A 50 10.17 14.32 0.49
CA LYS A 50 11.18 14.42 1.54
C LYS A 50 12.23 13.31 1.46
N SER A 51 12.29 12.64 0.34
CA SER A 51 13.23 11.54 0.08
C SER A 51 13.03 10.34 0.98
N ARG A 52 11.84 10.18 1.55
CA ARG A 52 11.52 8.99 2.34
C ARG A 52 11.03 7.90 1.41
N LYS A 53 11.48 6.69 1.67
CA LYS A 53 11.05 5.53 0.87
C LYS A 53 9.68 5.07 1.33
N ILE A 54 8.81 4.85 0.37
CA ILE A 54 7.45 4.43 0.64
C ILE A 54 7.07 3.28 -0.27
N ILE A 55 6.06 2.54 0.12
CA ILE A 55 5.47 1.52 -0.74
C ILE A 55 4.09 2.03 -1.13
N VAL A 56 3.86 2.12 -2.44
CA VAL A 56 2.56 2.52 -2.98
C VAL A 56 1.84 1.26 -3.45
N THR A 57 0.67 1.00 -2.90
CA THR A 57 -0.13 -0.13 -3.29
C THR A 57 -1.46 0.37 -3.82
N TYR A 58 -1.76 0.03 -5.06
CA TYR A 58 -3.04 0.39 -5.66
C TYR A 58 -4.09 -0.63 -5.25
N LEU A 59 -5.19 -0.14 -4.68
CA LEU A 59 -6.19 -0.99 -4.05
C LEU A 59 -7.30 -1.42 -5.01
N ASP A 60 -7.24 -0.97 -6.24
CA ASP A 60 -8.24 -1.31 -7.25
C ASP A 60 -7.89 -2.58 -8.04
N GLY A 61 -6.74 -3.17 -7.77
CA GLY A 61 -6.27 -4.36 -8.48
C GLY A 61 -5.74 -4.09 -9.86
N LYS A 62 -5.55 -2.84 -10.22
CA LYS A 62 -5.06 -2.46 -11.55
C LYS A 62 -3.61 -2.02 -11.48
N LYS A 63 -2.87 -2.33 -12.53
CA LYS A 63 -1.51 -1.84 -12.66
C LYS A 63 -1.49 -0.33 -12.83
N ASN A 64 -0.43 0.29 -12.32
CA ASN A 64 -0.18 1.68 -12.63
C ASN A 64 0.31 1.77 -14.07
N THR A 65 -0.44 2.46 -14.91
CA THR A 65 -0.10 2.61 -16.32
C THR A 65 0.88 3.74 -16.58
N ASN A 66 1.11 4.60 -15.58
CA ASN A 66 2.09 5.68 -15.70
C ASN A 66 3.49 5.12 -15.60
N LYS A 67 4.39 5.71 -16.37
CA LYS A 67 5.79 5.30 -16.29
C LYS A 67 6.43 5.80 -15.02
N PHE A 68 7.18 4.94 -14.38
CA PHE A 68 8.00 5.33 -13.23
C PHE A 68 9.37 5.76 -13.73
N LYS A 69 9.88 6.80 -13.15
CA LYS A 69 11.21 7.31 -13.47
C LYS A 69 12.11 7.34 -12.26
#